data_cd84cdf40faff3e5a7fc4375029e1680
#
_entry.id   cd84cdf40faff3e5a7fc4375029e1680
#
_cell.length_a   1.000
_cell.length_b   1.000
_cell.length_c   1.000
_cell.angle_alpha   90.00
_cell.angle_beta   90.00
_cell.angle_gamma   90.00
#
_symmetry.space_group_name_H-M   'P 1'
#
loop_
_entity.id
_entity.type
_entity.pdbx_description
1 polymer ?
#
loop_
_entity_poly.entity_id
_entity_poly.type
_entity_poly.pdbx_seq_one_letter_code
_entity_poly.pdbx_strand_id
1 'polypeptide(L)'
;FTLLLPVPDDAFTRSFDGIVGGAFAFLAMYLMPRDPRKNPRARAQALMDAFAKVFQLSSEAIRYYDYNKAYQSLLDARALQPLYDACRGDLITAQGMNELSWNSRKSKGELARMAKTLAAVDLAIRNDRVLNRRMASTIHHVQLRTAAQLSLSDALTELSVAAQSLGLGMSAPTEGEREHYMMEARERMIKLAGTLEPRTMGVATFEGESLVLMLRLIVVDFMEATGMSHKDAVAVLVPLGEAVTKHAPRTSAIPIVDADMDDSTVVD
;
A
#
# COMPACT_ATOMS: atom_id res chain seq x y z
N PHE A 1 -9.55 -28.88 69.82
CA PHE A 1 -9.41 -28.88 68.35
C PHE A 1 -10.80 -28.92 67.75
N THR A 2 -11.38 -27.75 67.44
CA THR A 2 -12.67 -27.65 66.75
C THR A 2 -12.33 -27.67 65.25
N LEU A 3 -12.63 -28.80 64.60
CA LEU A 3 -12.62 -28.97 63.14
C LEU A 3 -13.72 -28.02 62.61
N LEU A 4 -13.31 -26.88 61.99
CA LEU A 4 -14.19 -26.09 61.14
C LEU A 4 -14.47 -26.90 59.88
N LEU A 5 -15.57 -27.66 59.90
CA LEU A 5 -16.15 -28.24 58.69
C LEU A 5 -16.58 -27.06 57.81
N PRO A 6 -16.18 -26.99 56.53
CA PRO A 6 -16.71 -25.99 55.64
C PRO A 6 -18.22 -26.18 55.51
N VAL A 7 -18.97 -25.17 55.86
CA VAL A 7 -20.40 -25.09 55.59
C VAL A 7 -20.59 -25.32 54.09
N PRO A 8 -21.44 -26.31 53.69
CA PRO A 8 -21.69 -26.48 52.26
C PRO A 8 -22.36 -25.20 51.74
N ASP A 9 -21.62 -24.42 50.96
CA ASP A 9 -22.21 -23.31 50.26
C ASP A 9 -23.41 -23.84 49.46
N ASP A 10 -24.59 -23.34 49.75
CA ASP A 10 -25.80 -23.68 49.02
C ASP A 10 -25.55 -23.47 47.52
N ALA A 11 -25.91 -24.48 46.71
CA ALA A 11 -25.77 -24.38 45.23
C ALA A 11 -26.42 -23.10 44.66
N PHE A 12 -27.37 -22.55 45.39
CA PHE A 12 -28.05 -21.27 45.10
C PHE A 12 -27.11 -20.08 45.26
N THR A 13 -26.29 -20.06 46.31
CA THR A 13 -25.35 -18.95 46.59
C THR A 13 -24.25 -18.89 45.51
N ARG A 14 -23.72 -20.06 45.11
CA ARG A 14 -22.75 -20.16 44.02
C ARG A 14 -23.32 -19.74 42.66
N SER A 15 -24.58 -20.10 42.38
CA SER A 15 -25.26 -19.67 41.16
C SER A 15 -25.52 -18.16 41.14
N PHE A 16 -25.86 -17.61 42.29
CA PHE A 16 -26.10 -16.18 42.46
C PHE A 16 -24.79 -15.37 42.30
N ASP A 17 -23.69 -15.82 42.90
CA ASP A 17 -22.35 -15.19 42.72
C ASP A 17 -21.88 -15.28 41.28
N GLY A 18 -22.16 -16.36 40.59
CA GLY A 18 -21.87 -16.52 39.14
C GLY A 18 -22.67 -15.55 38.30
N ILE A 19 -23.95 -15.32 38.58
CA ILE A 19 -24.82 -14.36 37.88
C ILE A 19 -24.37 -12.93 38.19
N VAL A 20 -24.09 -12.60 39.42
CA VAL A 20 -23.61 -11.27 39.83
C VAL A 20 -22.25 -10.97 39.24
N GLY A 21 -21.30 -11.91 39.29
CA GLY A 21 -19.98 -11.78 38.67
C GLY A 21 -20.07 -11.64 37.15
N GLY A 22 -20.93 -12.43 36.50
CA GLY A 22 -21.23 -12.30 35.07
C GLY A 22 -21.85 -10.96 34.68
N ALA A 23 -22.81 -10.48 35.48
CA ALA A 23 -23.43 -9.17 35.28
C ALA A 23 -22.42 -8.01 35.46
N PHE A 24 -21.56 -8.08 36.46
CA PHE A 24 -20.48 -7.10 36.67
C PHE A 24 -19.44 -7.16 35.54
N ALA A 25 -19.05 -8.31 35.07
CA ALA A 25 -18.14 -8.46 33.93
C ALA A 25 -18.77 -7.90 32.63
N PHE A 26 -20.07 -8.15 32.42
CA PHE A 26 -20.83 -7.60 31.29
C PHE A 26 -20.97 -6.08 31.39
N LEU A 27 -21.24 -5.56 32.58
CA LEU A 27 -21.33 -4.14 32.85
C LEU A 27 -19.98 -3.43 32.69
N ALA A 28 -18.89 -4.02 33.17
CA ALA A 28 -17.54 -3.53 32.98
C ALA A 28 -17.13 -3.51 31.50
N MET A 29 -17.51 -4.53 30.73
CA MET A 29 -17.29 -4.60 29.27
C MET A 29 -18.13 -3.54 28.54
N TYR A 30 -19.33 -3.24 29.00
CA TYR A 30 -20.23 -2.23 28.43
C TYR A 30 -19.81 -0.79 28.79
N LEU A 31 -19.33 -0.59 30.04
CA LEU A 31 -18.88 0.71 30.54
C LEU A 31 -17.47 1.12 30.10
N MET A 32 -16.70 0.20 29.51
CA MET A 32 -15.36 0.47 29.01
C MET A 32 -15.41 0.64 27.48
N PRO A 33 -15.71 1.87 26.97
CA PRO A 33 -15.79 2.13 25.55
C PRO A 33 -14.38 2.06 24.97
N ARG A 34 -13.94 0.88 24.55
CA ARG A 34 -12.75 0.73 23.71
C ARG A 34 -13.13 1.13 22.29
N ASP A 35 -12.66 2.30 21.85
CA ASP A 35 -12.80 2.66 20.44
C ASP A 35 -12.01 1.65 19.58
N PRO A 36 -12.68 0.76 18.83
CA PRO A 36 -12.02 -0.28 18.05
C PRO A 36 -11.15 0.29 16.93
N ARG A 37 -11.30 1.58 16.61
CA ARG A 37 -10.59 2.29 15.55
C ARG A 37 -9.19 2.76 15.96
N LYS A 38 -8.94 2.88 17.26
CA LYS A 38 -7.69 3.49 17.78
C LYS A 38 -6.45 2.74 17.33
N ASN A 39 -6.44 1.41 17.46
CA ASN A 39 -5.28 0.59 17.09
C ASN A 39 -5.05 0.57 15.57
N PRO A 40 -6.06 0.28 14.70
CA PRO A 40 -5.87 0.36 13.26
C PRO A 40 -5.39 1.72 12.77
N ARG A 41 -5.89 2.84 13.34
CA ARG A 41 -5.45 4.20 12.99
C ARG A 41 -3.97 4.42 13.32
N ALA A 42 -3.54 4.06 14.55
CA ALA A 42 -2.15 4.20 14.96
C ALA A 42 -1.21 3.34 14.12
N ARG A 43 -1.63 2.10 13.77
CA ARG A 43 -0.86 1.21 12.89
C ARG A 43 -0.77 1.74 11.46
N ALA A 44 -1.88 2.28 10.93
CA ALA A 44 -1.90 2.87 9.59
C ALA A 44 -0.95 4.08 9.50
N GLN A 45 -0.97 4.96 10.51
CA GLN A 45 -0.03 6.07 10.61
C GLN A 45 1.43 5.57 10.62
N ALA A 46 1.76 4.62 11.49
CA ALA A 46 3.11 4.09 11.60
C ALA A 46 3.60 3.42 10.29
N LEU A 47 2.71 2.70 9.59
CA LEU A 47 2.99 2.12 8.28
C LEU A 47 3.32 3.21 7.25
N MET A 48 2.50 4.25 7.17
CA MET A 48 2.69 5.31 6.18
C MET A 48 3.89 6.20 6.51
N ASP A 49 4.20 6.43 7.78
CA ASP A 49 5.44 7.11 8.21
C ASP A 49 6.69 6.31 7.83
N ALA A 50 6.65 4.98 7.98
CA ALA A 50 7.73 4.12 7.52
C ALA A 50 7.86 4.14 5.99
N PHE A 51 6.74 4.12 5.26
CA PHE A 51 6.73 4.19 3.80
C PHE A 51 7.28 5.53 3.29
N ALA A 52 6.90 6.65 3.93
CA ALA A 52 7.46 7.97 3.62
C ALA A 52 8.99 8.01 3.78
N LYS A 53 9.52 7.37 4.83
CA LYS A 53 10.98 7.26 5.05
C LYS A 53 11.67 6.45 3.95
N VAL A 54 11.05 5.38 3.45
CA VAL A 54 11.59 4.61 2.32
C VAL A 54 11.71 5.51 1.09
N PHE A 55 10.68 6.26 0.73
CA PHE A 55 10.74 7.19 -0.40
C PHE A 55 11.79 8.29 -0.22
N GLN A 56 11.91 8.84 0.98
CA GLN A 56 12.93 9.83 1.28
C GLN A 56 14.34 9.27 1.12
N LEU A 57 14.60 8.08 1.64
CA LEU A 57 15.89 7.42 1.49
C LEU A 57 16.18 7.07 0.02
N SER A 58 15.16 6.64 -0.72
CA SER A 58 15.23 6.39 -2.17
C SER A 58 15.54 7.67 -2.96
N SER A 59 14.91 8.78 -2.58
CA SER A 59 15.19 10.10 -3.17
C SER A 59 16.65 10.51 -2.96
N GLU A 60 17.16 10.36 -1.75
CA GLU A 60 18.58 10.65 -1.45
C GLU A 60 19.53 9.72 -2.21
N ALA A 61 19.19 8.42 -2.29
CA ALA A 61 19.99 7.43 -3.01
C ALA A 61 20.17 7.78 -4.47
N ILE A 62 19.09 8.17 -5.18
CA ILE A 62 19.15 8.54 -6.59
C ILE A 62 19.78 9.90 -6.80
N ARG A 63 19.54 10.87 -5.92
CA ARG A 63 20.09 12.22 -6.00
C ARG A 63 21.61 12.23 -5.89
N TYR A 64 22.16 11.47 -4.95
CA TYR A 64 23.60 11.42 -4.68
C TYR A 64 24.28 10.21 -5.32
N TYR A 65 23.52 9.40 -6.04
CA TYR A 65 23.99 8.16 -6.67
C TYR A 65 24.69 7.21 -5.69
N ASP A 66 24.09 7.09 -4.49
CA ASP A 66 24.62 6.32 -3.38
C ASP A 66 24.02 4.91 -3.34
N TYR A 67 24.83 3.92 -3.72
CA TYR A 67 24.41 2.51 -3.73
C TYR A 67 24.05 1.99 -2.33
N ASN A 68 24.77 2.42 -1.28
CA ASN A 68 24.49 1.94 0.08
C ASN A 68 23.11 2.40 0.55
N LYS A 69 22.75 3.66 0.28
CA LYS A 69 21.40 4.18 0.54
C LYS A 69 20.34 3.45 -0.30
N ALA A 70 20.62 3.17 -1.57
CA ALA A 70 19.71 2.41 -2.42
C ALA A 70 19.49 0.98 -1.92
N TYR A 71 20.53 0.33 -1.46
CA TYR A 71 20.43 -1.00 -0.85
C TYR A 71 19.67 -0.96 0.48
N GLN A 72 19.92 0.05 1.33
CA GLN A 72 19.19 0.24 2.57
C GLN A 72 17.70 0.51 2.32
N SER A 73 17.35 1.37 1.35
CA SER A 73 15.94 1.63 0.99
C SER A 73 15.23 0.36 0.53
N LEU A 74 15.92 -0.55 -0.18
CA LEU A 74 15.38 -1.86 -0.56
C LEU A 74 15.11 -2.74 0.66
N LEU A 75 15.98 -2.73 1.67
CA LEU A 75 15.77 -3.48 2.92
C LEU A 75 14.57 -2.90 3.70
N ASP A 76 14.48 -1.58 3.80
CA ASP A 76 13.40 -0.88 4.48
C ASP A 76 12.06 -1.08 3.74
N ALA A 77 12.05 -1.07 2.40
CA ALA A 77 10.86 -1.40 1.60
C ALA A 77 10.35 -2.84 1.84
N ARG A 78 11.25 -3.79 2.11
CA ARG A 78 10.86 -5.15 2.51
C ARG A 78 10.29 -5.20 3.92
N ALA A 79 10.78 -4.35 4.82
CA ALA A 79 10.32 -4.25 6.19
C ALA A 79 8.92 -3.61 6.32
N LEU A 80 8.36 -3.02 5.25
CA LEU A 80 6.98 -2.52 5.25
C LEU A 80 5.95 -3.65 5.34
N GLN A 81 6.24 -4.86 4.84
CA GLN A 81 5.28 -5.96 4.82
C GLN A 81 4.78 -6.36 6.21
N PRO A 82 5.63 -6.63 7.21
CA PRO A 82 5.16 -6.95 8.55
C PRO A 82 4.37 -5.81 9.20
N LEU A 83 4.66 -4.54 8.88
CA LEU A 83 3.87 -3.40 9.35
C LEU A 83 2.48 -3.37 8.72
N TYR A 84 2.40 -3.66 7.41
CA TYR A 84 1.13 -3.82 6.70
C TYR A 84 0.30 -4.97 7.30
N ASP A 85 0.91 -6.15 7.49
CA ASP A 85 0.23 -7.33 8.02
C ASP A 85 -0.31 -7.07 9.44
N ALA A 86 0.46 -6.38 10.28
CA ALA A 86 0.02 -5.97 11.61
C ALA A 86 -1.16 -4.98 11.56
N CYS A 87 -1.10 -3.97 10.67
CA CYS A 87 -2.19 -3.02 10.46
C CYS A 87 -3.47 -3.72 9.99
N ARG A 88 -3.34 -4.63 9.02
CA ARG A 88 -4.45 -5.44 8.50
C ARG A 88 -5.06 -6.33 9.58
N GLY A 89 -4.24 -6.96 10.42
CA GLY A 89 -4.68 -7.79 11.55
C GLY A 89 -5.51 -7.00 12.56
N ASP A 90 -5.02 -5.82 12.97
CA ASP A 90 -5.74 -4.92 13.87
C ASP A 90 -7.07 -4.44 13.25
N LEU A 91 -7.08 -4.19 11.94
CA LEU A 91 -8.28 -3.77 11.22
C LEU A 91 -9.34 -4.89 11.18
N ILE A 92 -8.96 -6.13 10.90
CA ILE A 92 -9.85 -7.30 10.92
C ILE A 92 -10.44 -7.49 12.33
N THR A 93 -9.59 -7.40 13.36
CA THR A 93 -10.03 -7.49 14.76
C THR A 93 -11.03 -6.38 15.10
N ALA A 94 -10.77 -5.15 14.68
CA ALA A 94 -11.67 -4.01 14.90
C ALA A 94 -13.01 -4.18 14.17
N GLN A 95 -13.01 -4.74 12.96
CA GLN A 95 -14.23 -5.05 12.21
C GLN A 95 -15.07 -6.11 12.93
N GLY A 96 -14.45 -7.20 13.40
CA GLY A 96 -15.14 -8.24 14.17
C GLY A 96 -15.73 -7.71 15.49
N MET A 97 -14.98 -6.89 16.23
CA MET A 97 -15.49 -6.25 17.46
C MET A 97 -16.67 -5.31 17.16
N ASN A 98 -16.64 -4.63 16.02
CA ASN A 98 -17.67 -3.70 15.61
C ASN A 98 -18.98 -4.39 15.20
N GLU A 99 -18.94 -5.63 14.71
CA GLU A 99 -20.13 -6.42 14.39
C GLU A 99 -20.95 -6.78 15.65
N LEU A 100 -20.29 -6.91 16.79
CA LEU A 100 -20.90 -7.19 18.07
C LEU A 100 -21.45 -5.94 18.78
N SER A 101 -21.18 -4.74 18.27
CA SER A 101 -21.57 -3.48 18.91
C SER A 101 -22.84 -2.90 18.29
N TRP A 102 -23.84 -2.61 19.13
CA TRP A 102 -25.16 -2.09 18.67
C TRP A 102 -25.10 -0.67 18.07
N ASN A 103 -24.08 0.13 18.38
CA ASN A 103 -23.92 1.51 17.88
C ASN A 103 -22.84 1.66 16.78
N SER A 104 -22.78 0.69 15.86
CA SER A 104 -21.62 0.45 14.99
C SER A 104 -21.67 1.09 13.60
N ARG A 105 -22.77 1.74 13.18
CA ARG A 105 -22.90 2.19 11.77
C ARG A 105 -21.79 3.12 11.30
N LYS A 106 -21.43 4.13 12.11
CA LYS A 106 -20.40 5.12 11.74
C LYS A 106 -19.01 4.49 11.70
N SER A 107 -18.66 3.69 12.70
CA SER A 107 -17.38 2.99 12.77
C SER A 107 -17.26 1.92 11.69
N LYS A 108 -18.34 1.24 11.31
CA LYS A 108 -18.35 0.24 10.23
C LYS A 108 -17.98 0.86 8.87
N GLY A 109 -18.55 2.01 8.55
CA GLY A 109 -18.22 2.74 7.32
C GLY A 109 -16.76 3.20 7.28
N GLU A 110 -16.24 3.68 8.38
CA GLU A 110 -14.84 4.12 8.49
C GLU A 110 -13.87 2.94 8.35
N LEU A 111 -14.09 1.84 9.07
CA LEU A 111 -13.24 0.65 8.96
C LEU A 111 -13.27 0.04 7.55
N ALA A 112 -14.43 0.08 6.87
CA ALA A 112 -14.55 -0.37 5.48
C ALA A 112 -13.74 0.52 4.51
N ARG A 113 -13.77 1.85 4.70
CA ARG A 113 -12.94 2.79 3.91
C ARG A 113 -11.47 2.56 4.16
N MET A 114 -11.07 2.42 5.44
CA MET A 114 -9.68 2.10 5.80
C MET A 114 -9.20 0.80 5.16
N ALA A 115 -10.03 -0.24 5.12
CA ALA A 115 -9.70 -1.50 4.45
C ALA A 115 -9.44 -1.30 2.95
N LYS A 116 -10.26 -0.48 2.27
CA LYS A 116 -10.08 -0.15 0.85
C LYS A 116 -8.78 0.62 0.61
N THR A 117 -8.51 1.66 1.40
CA THR A 117 -7.26 2.41 1.35
C THR A 117 -6.04 1.50 1.59
N LEU A 118 -6.11 0.63 2.60
CA LEU A 118 -5.03 -0.29 2.93
C LEU A 118 -4.76 -1.31 1.82
N ALA A 119 -5.79 -1.73 1.08
CA ALA A 119 -5.62 -2.63 -0.08
C ALA A 119 -4.84 -1.95 -1.23
N ALA A 120 -5.09 -0.67 -1.51
CA ALA A 120 -4.33 0.09 -2.49
C ALA A 120 -2.87 0.34 -2.01
N VAL A 121 -2.68 0.60 -0.71
CA VAL A 121 -1.34 0.73 -0.11
C VAL A 121 -0.54 -0.57 -0.24
N ASP A 122 -1.16 -1.77 -0.16
CA ASP A 122 -0.46 -3.04 -0.40
C ASP A 122 0.11 -3.14 -1.82
N LEU A 123 -0.65 -2.69 -2.82
CA LEU A 123 -0.16 -2.64 -4.21
C LEU A 123 1.02 -1.68 -4.34
N ALA A 124 0.90 -0.49 -3.76
CA ALA A 124 1.99 0.49 -3.75
C ALA A 124 3.26 -0.06 -3.09
N ILE A 125 3.16 -0.77 -1.95
CA ILE A 125 4.29 -1.42 -1.27
C ILE A 125 4.95 -2.47 -2.16
N ARG A 126 4.17 -3.26 -2.90
CA ARG A 126 4.70 -4.27 -3.83
C ARG A 126 5.44 -3.62 -4.99
N ASN A 127 4.87 -2.57 -5.57
CA ASN A 127 5.48 -1.82 -6.66
C ASN A 127 6.74 -1.09 -6.19
N ASP A 128 6.74 -0.53 -5.00
CA ASP A 128 7.91 0.13 -4.39
C ASP A 128 9.08 -0.83 -4.17
N ARG A 129 8.84 -2.07 -3.72
CA ARG A 129 9.90 -3.08 -3.62
C ARG A 129 10.56 -3.39 -4.97
N VAL A 130 9.78 -3.38 -6.04
CA VAL A 130 10.31 -3.55 -7.40
C VAL A 130 11.10 -2.32 -7.83
N LEU A 131 10.58 -1.11 -7.55
CA LEU A 131 11.25 0.15 -7.81
C LEU A 131 12.62 0.20 -7.11
N ASN A 132 12.66 -0.06 -5.81
CA ASN A 132 13.90 0.00 -5.02
C ASN A 132 14.95 -1.03 -5.49
N ARG A 133 14.50 -2.24 -5.85
CA ARG A 133 15.42 -3.25 -6.43
C ARG A 133 16.00 -2.78 -7.77
N ARG A 134 15.19 -2.21 -8.66
CA ARG A 134 15.65 -1.68 -9.94
C ARG A 134 16.56 -0.48 -9.74
N MET A 135 16.20 0.43 -8.84
CA MET A 135 16.99 1.62 -8.51
C MET A 135 18.39 1.24 -8.02
N ALA A 136 18.50 0.28 -7.08
CA ALA A 136 19.79 -0.20 -6.61
C ALA A 136 20.62 -0.80 -7.76
N SER A 137 20.02 -1.58 -8.65
CA SER A 137 20.68 -2.10 -9.86
C SER A 137 21.09 -0.99 -10.82
N THR A 138 20.23 0.00 -11.05
CA THR A 138 20.53 1.14 -11.92
C THR A 138 21.71 1.96 -11.40
N ILE A 139 21.73 2.30 -10.12
CA ILE A 139 22.82 3.05 -9.48
C ILE A 139 24.13 2.27 -9.56
N HIS A 140 24.11 0.95 -9.52
CA HIS A 140 25.32 0.13 -9.57
C HIS A 140 25.89 -0.03 -11.00
N HIS A 141 25.04 -0.07 -12.02
CA HIS A 141 25.47 -0.51 -13.36
C HIS A 141 25.33 0.55 -14.46
N VAL A 142 24.54 1.61 -14.24
CA VAL A 142 24.17 2.59 -15.27
C VAL A 142 24.40 3.99 -14.76
N GLN A 143 24.98 4.85 -15.60
CA GLN A 143 25.14 6.28 -15.29
C GLN A 143 23.95 7.06 -15.81
N LEU A 144 23.07 7.54 -14.92
CA LEU A 144 21.99 8.46 -15.28
C LEU A 144 22.53 9.88 -15.43
N ARG A 145 21.93 10.67 -16.31
CA ARG A 145 22.21 12.12 -16.43
C ARG A 145 21.74 12.83 -15.16
N THR A 146 22.44 13.88 -14.76
CA THR A 146 22.09 14.68 -13.57
C THR A 146 20.65 15.19 -13.59
N ALA A 147 20.14 15.61 -14.76
CA ALA A 147 18.74 16.02 -14.90
C ALA A 147 17.76 14.88 -14.54
N ALA A 148 18.02 13.65 -14.98
CA ALA A 148 17.22 12.48 -14.65
C ALA A 148 17.31 12.14 -13.14
N GLN A 149 18.50 12.22 -12.55
CA GLN A 149 18.69 11.99 -11.11
C GLN A 149 17.85 12.96 -10.28
N LEU A 150 17.89 14.26 -10.62
CA LEU A 150 17.11 15.29 -9.93
C LEU A 150 15.60 15.07 -10.10
N SER A 151 15.13 14.87 -11.33
CA SER A 151 13.70 14.64 -11.58
C SER A 151 13.15 13.40 -10.87
N LEU A 152 13.90 12.29 -10.86
CA LEU A 152 13.52 11.07 -10.14
C LEU A 152 13.54 11.27 -8.61
N SER A 153 14.55 11.99 -8.10
CA SER A 153 14.65 12.34 -6.69
C SER A 153 13.49 13.21 -6.23
N ASP A 154 13.13 14.22 -7.02
CA ASP A 154 12.02 15.12 -6.71
C ASP A 154 10.68 14.36 -6.73
N ALA A 155 10.48 13.45 -7.70
CA ALA A 155 9.30 12.58 -7.75
C ALA A 155 9.17 11.69 -6.49
N LEU A 156 10.27 11.10 -6.02
CA LEU A 156 10.30 10.29 -4.80
C LEU A 156 10.05 11.14 -3.55
N THR A 157 10.52 12.39 -3.54
CA THR A 157 10.25 13.33 -2.43
C THR A 157 8.75 13.67 -2.37
N GLU A 158 8.10 13.92 -3.49
CA GLU A 158 6.64 14.16 -3.54
C GLU A 158 5.85 12.92 -3.07
N LEU A 159 6.28 11.71 -3.43
CA LEU A 159 5.70 10.47 -2.92
C LEU A 159 5.85 10.35 -1.40
N SER A 160 7.01 10.74 -0.85
CA SER A 160 7.23 10.76 0.61
C SER A 160 6.22 11.67 1.33
N VAL A 161 6.01 12.88 0.83
CA VAL A 161 5.06 13.83 1.41
C VAL A 161 3.62 13.34 1.27
N ALA A 162 3.26 12.78 0.10
CA ALA A 162 1.93 12.21 -0.09
C ALA A 162 1.67 11.00 0.83
N ALA A 163 2.67 10.16 1.08
CA ALA A 163 2.56 9.07 2.05
C ALA A 163 2.27 9.60 3.47
N GLN A 164 2.93 10.67 3.90
CA GLN A 164 2.65 11.31 5.19
C GLN A 164 1.20 11.82 5.25
N SER A 165 0.74 12.53 4.21
CA SER A 165 -0.65 13.02 4.15
C SER A 165 -1.66 11.86 4.17
N LEU A 166 -1.40 10.76 3.44
CA LEU A 166 -2.23 9.54 3.52
C LEU A 166 -2.27 8.96 4.94
N GLY A 167 -1.13 8.89 5.63
CA GLY A 167 -1.04 8.42 7.01
C GLY A 167 -1.88 9.27 7.96
N LEU A 168 -1.78 10.60 7.87
CA LEU A 168 -2.60 11.54 8.61
C LEU A 168 -4.09 11.35 8.31
N GLY A 169 -4.45 11.18 7.02
CA GLY A 169 -5.83 10.90 6.62
C GLY A 169 -6.37 9.57 7.14
N MET A 170 -5.56 8.51 7.16
CA MET A 170 -5.97 7.20 7.70
C MET A 170 -6.12 7.21 9.22
N SER A 171 -5.36 8.04 9.93
CA SER A 171 -5.39 8.15 11.40
C SER A 171 -6.30 9.23 11.93
N ALA A 172 -6.83 10.08 11.06
CA ALA A 172 -7.63 11.27 11.43
C ALA A 172 -8.81 10.92 12.34
N PRO A 173 -9.02 11.68 13.44
CA PRO A 173 -10.11 11.45 14.36
C PRO A 173 -11.47 11.88 13.80
N THR A 174 -11.50 12.86 12.89
CA THR A 174 -12.71 13.39 12.28
C THR A 174 -12.76 13.17 10.76
N GLU A 175 -13.96 13.13 10.20
CA GLU A 175 -14.15 12.97 8.74
C GLU A 175 -13.60 14.17 7.96
N GLY A 176 -13.75 15.39 8.50
CA GLY A 176 -13.23 16.61 7.85
C GLY A 176 -11.71 16.62 7.75
N GLU A 177 -11.01 16.23 8.83
CA GLU A 177 -9.55 16.09 8.78
C GLU A 177 -9.12 14.99 7.82
N ARG A 178 -9.84 13.87 7.81
CA ARG A 178 -9.59 12.78 6.87
C ARG A 178 -9.70 13.26 5.43
N GLU A 179 -10.79 13.94 5.08
CA GLU A 179 -11.02 14.46 3.73
C GLU A 179 -9.93 15.46 3.34
N HIS A 180 -9.54 16.34 4.24
CA HIS A 180 -8.49 17.32 4.02
C HIS A 180 -7.17 16.63 3.61
N TYR A 181 -6.68 15.69 4.42
CA TYR A 181 -5.42 15.01 4.15
C TYR A 181 -5.48 14.08 2.93
N MET A 182 -6.62 13.41 2.71
CA MET A 182 -6.81 12.59 1.51
C MET A 182 -6.83 13.44 0.24
N MET A 183 -7.41 14.65 0.30
CA MET A 183 -7.41 15.59 -0.81
C MET A 183 -6.00 16.13 -1.07
N GLU A 184 -5.27 16.51 -0.03
CA GLU A 184 -3.88 16.95 -0.16
C GLU A 184 -3.00 15.88 -0.82
N ALA A 185 -3.07 14.63 -0.37
CA ALA A 185 -2.35 13.52 -0.98
C ALA A 185 -2.73 13.33 -2.45
N ARG A 186 -4.02 13.40 -2.78
CA ARG A 186 -4.54 13.27 -4.14
C ARG A 186 -4.02 14.37 -5.06
N GLU A 187 -4.09 15.63 -4.65
CA GLU A 187 -3.63 16.78 -5.44
C GLU A 187 -2.14 16.68 -5.77
N ARG A 188 -1.31 16.26 -4.79
CA ARG A 188 0.11 15.99 -5.00
C ARG A 188 0.33 14.91 -6.04
N MET A 189 -0.41 13.81 -5.96
CA MET A 189 -0.28 12.69 -6.91
C MET A 189 -0.77 13.08 -8.32
N ILE A 190 -1.84 13.86 -8.44
CA ILE A 190 -2.30 14.40 -9.74
C ILE A 190 -1.22 15.28 -10.36
N LYS A 191 -0.63 16.18 -9.59
CA LYS A 191 0.45 17.05 -10.07
C LYS A 191 1.67 16.23 -10.50
N LEU A 192 2.08 15.26 -9.69
CA LEU A 192 3.19 14.37 -10.00
C LEU A 192 2.92 13.54 -11.26
N ALA A 193 1.71 12.96 -11.40
CA ALA A 193 1.30 12.17 -12.55
C ALA A 193 1.48 12.91 -13.90
N GLY A 194 1.23 14.22 -13.89
CA GLY A 194 1.43 15.09 -15.05
C GLY A 194 2.90 15.33 -15.45
N THR A 195 3.87 14.95 -14.59
CA THR A 195 5.31 15.13 -14.85
C THR A 195 6.03 13.82 -15.18
N LEU A 196 5.39 12.67 -14.96
CA LEU A 196 6.03 11.35 -15.11
C LEU A 196 6.08 10.88 -16.57
N GLU A 197 6.87 11.60 -17.38
CA GLU A 197 7.19 11.25 -18.76
C GLU A 197 8.72 11.18 -18.88
N PRO A 198 9.30 10.03 -19.32
CA PRO A 198 10.75 9.80 -19.30
C PRO A 198 11.56 10.88 -20.01
N ARG A 199 11.10 11.38 -21.17
CA ARG A 199 11.83 12.38 -21.96
C ARG A 199 11.87 13.74 -21.26
N THR A 200 10.74 14.19 -20.72
CA THR A 200 10.65 15.46 -19.99
C THR A 200 11.44 15.42 -18.69
N MET A 201 11.58 14.23 -18.08
CA MET A 201 12.43 13.97 -16.91
C MET A 201 13.93 13.86 -17.26
N GLY A 202 14.32 14.00 -18.53
CA GLY A 202 15.71 13.87 -18.98
C GLY A 202 16.24 12.44 -18.97
N VAL A 203 15.35 11.45 -18.88
CA VAL A 203 15.67 10.02 -18.90
C VAL A 203 15.86 9.57 -20.35
N ALA A 204 17.01 8.93 -20.63
CA ALA A 204 17.37 8.47 -21.96
C ALA A 204 17.87 7.00 -21.99
N THR A 205 17.82 6.34 -20.83
CA THR A 205 18.26 4.92 -20.72
C THR A 205 17.06 4.04 -20.37
N PHE A 206 17.07 2.79 -20.84
CA PHE A 206 16.03 1.81 -20.57
C PHE A 206 15.80 1.61 -19.05
N GLU A 207 16.89 1.57 -18.27
CA GLU A 207 16.84 1.42 -16.83
C GLU A 207 16.12 2.60 -16.16
N GLY A 208 16.45 3.83 -16.59
CA GLY A 208 15.80 5.03 -16.11
C GLY A 208 14.31 5.07 -16.50
N GLU A 209 13.96 4.76 -17.76
CA GLU A 209 12.56 4.66 -18.21
C GLU A 209 11.78 3.65 -17.36
N SER A 210 12.39 2.51 -17.05
CA SER A 210 11.81 1.50 -16.18
C SER A 210 11.51 2.04 -14.77
N LEU A 211 12.34 2.92 -14.20
CA LEU A 211 12.07 3.58 -12.92
C LEU A 211 10.86 4.51 -13.02
N VAL A 212 10.77 5.31 -14.09
CA VAL A 212 9.61 6.19 -14.32
C VAL A 212 8.32 5.38 -14.44
N LEU A 213 8.34 4.25 -15.17
CA LEU A 213 7.16 3.37 -15.29
C LEU A 213 6.73 2.79 -13.94
N MET A 214 7.68 2.42 -13.08
CA MET A 214 7.35 1.95 -11.71
C MET A 214 6.76 3.08 -10.85
N LEU A 215 7.30 4.30 -10.94
CA LEU A 215 6.73 5.47 -10.25
C LEU A 215 5.28 5.74 -10.68
N ARG A 216 4.97 5.61 -11.97
CA ARG A 216 3.59 5.76 -12.49
C ARG A 216 2.62 4.78 -11.83
N LEU A 217 3.02 3.51 -11.64
CA LEU A 217 2.19 2.51 -10.96
C LEU A 217 1.94 2.90 -9.50
N ILE A 218 2.98 3.31 -8.77
CA ILE A 218 2.86 3.73 -7.36
C ILE A 218 1.96 4.96 -7.23
N VAL A 219 2.07 5.93 -8.15
CA VAL A 219 1.21 7.13 -8.16
C VAL A 219 -0.26 6.76 -8.39
N VAL A 220 -0.55 5.80 -9.28
CA VAL A 220 -1.92 5.29 -9.48
C VAL A 220 -2.42 4.62 -8.19
N ASP A 221 -1.64 3.74 -7.59
CA ASP A 221 -2.00 3.06 -6.34
C ASP A 221 -2.29 4.08 -5.21
N PHE A 222 -1.49 5.16 -5.11
CA PHE A 222 -1.71 6.22 -4.12
C PHE A 222 -2.98 7.03 -4.41
N MET A 223 -3.27 7.34 -5.68
CA MET A 223 -4.55 7.98 -6.04
C MET A 223 -5.74 7.09 -5.68
N GLU A 224 -5.65 5.79 -5.92
CA GLU A 224 -6.69 4.83 -5.49
C GLU A 224 -6.80 4.76 -3.96
N ALA A 225 -5.70 4.83 -3.24
CA ALA A 225 -5.70 4.89 -1.78
C ALA A 225 -6.45 6.11 -1.24
N THR A 226 -6.47 7.24 -1.97
CA THR A 226 -7.30 8.41 -1.63
C THR A 226 -8.78 8.25 -1.97
N GLY A 227 -9.17 7.13 -2.60
CA GLY A 227 -10.56 6.83 -3.01
C GLY A 227 -10.88 7.19 -4.46
N MET A 228 -9.92 7.59 -5.29
CA MET A 228 -10.10 7.76 -6.73
C MET A 228 -10.37 6.40 -7.41
N SER A 229 -11.13 6.38 -8.50
CA SER A 229 -11.29 5.15 -9.28
C SER A 229 -10.02 4.85 -10.08
N HIS A 230 -9.72 3.57 -10.32
CA HIS A 230 -8.58 3.18 -11.16
C HIS A 230 -8.59 3.86 -12.53
N LYS A 231 -9.76 3.90 -13.17
CA LYS A 231 -9.94 4.55 -14.48
C LYS A 231 -9.57 6.02 -14.45
N ASP A 232 -10.01 6.75 -13.43
CA ASP A 232 -9.71 8.18 -13.30
C ASP A 232 -8.25 8.41 -12.94
N ALA A 233 -7.67 7.57 -12.08
CA ALA A 233 -6.26 7.63 -11.70
C ALA A 233 -5.33 7.41 -12.91
N VAL A 234 -5.64 6.43 -13.77
CA VAL A 234 -4.87 6.19 -15.00
C VAL A 234 -5.06 7.33 -16.01
N ALA A 235 -6.26 7.92 -16.11
CA ALA A 235 -6.54 9.01 -17.05
C ALA A 235 -5.77 10.30 -16.73
N VAL A 236 -5.30 10.49 -15.50
CA VAL A 236 -4.48 11.65 -15.09
C VAL A 236 -3.03 11.54 -15.54
N LEU A 237 -2.54 10.31 -15.77
CA LEU A 237 -1.16 10.10 -16.20
C LEU A 237 -0.88 10.76 -17.57
N VAL A 238 0.21 11.52 -17.65
CA VAL A 238 0.68 12.05 -18.94
C VAL A 238 0.88 10.90 -19.94
N PRO A 239 0.43 11.02 -21.21
CA PRO A 239 0.68 10.01 -22.22
C PRO A 239 2.18 9.75 -22.40
N LEU A 240 2.58 8.50 -22.53
CA LEU A 240 3.93 8.16 -22.96
C LEU A 240 4.02 8.48 -24.45
N GLY A 241 4.98 9.34 -24.84
CA GLY A 241 5.12 9.79 -26.21
C GLY A 241 5.20 8.63 -27.21
N GLU A 242 4.62 8.78 -28.40
CA GLU A 242 4.41 7.81 -29.47
C GLU A 242 5.69 7.15 -30.07
N ALA A 243 6.83 7.18 -29.39
CA ALA A 243 8.10 6.73 -29.95
C ALA A 243 8.23 5.21 -30.16
N VAL A 244 7.32 4.41 -29.66
CA VAL A 244 7.41 2.93 -29.75
C VAL A 244 6.54 2.32 -30.85
N THR A 245 5.54 3.04 -31.37
CA THR A 245 4.62 2.46 -32.35
C THR A 245 5.07 2.52 -33.82
N LYS A 246 6.15 3.24 -34.15
CA LYS A 246 6.61 3.35 -35.54
C LYS A 246 7.52 2.20 -36.02
N HIS A 247 7.94 1.30 -35.15
CA HIS A 247 8.84 0.19 -35.51
C HIS A 247 8.47 -1.15 -34.86
N ALA A 248 7.18 -1.43 -34.64
CA ALA A 248 6.80 -2.85 -34.56
C ALA A 248 6.95 -3.40 -35.99
N PRO A 249 7.89 -4.34 -36.24
CA PRO A 249 7.89 -5.03 -37.52
C PRO A 249 6.51 -5.67 -37.64
N ARG A 250 5.80 -5.38 -38.74
CA ARG A 250 4.64 -6.19 -39.10
C ARG A 250 5.16 -7.62 -39.11
N THR A 251 4.72 -8.39 -38.13
CA THR A 251 4.95 -9.83 -38.15
C THR A 251 4.27 -10.29 -39.43
N SER A 252 5.05 -10.47 -40.49
CA SER A 252 4.62 -11.23 -41.67
C SER A 252 4.20 -12.57 -41.12
N ALA A 253 2.93 -12.91 -41.34
CA ALA A 253 2.41 -14.23 -40.97
C ALA A 253 3.42 -15.27 -41.39
N ILE A 254 3.91 -16.06 -40.44
CA ILE A 254 4.71 -17.24 -40.74
C ILE A 254 3.78 -18.10 -41.60
N PRO A 255 4.17 -18.41 -42.87
CA PRO A 255 3.33 -19.28 -43.68
C PRO A 255 3.25 -20.62 -42.94
N ILE A 256 2.04 -21.07 -42.66
CA ILE A 256 1.80 -22.44 -42.21
C ILE A 256 2.19 -23.30 -43.36
N VAL A 257 3.28 -24.04 -43.21
CA VAL A 257 3.65 -25.10 -44.13
C VAL A 257 2.68 -26.25 -43.85
N ASP A 258 1.66 -26.37 -44.68
CA ASP A 258 0.79 -27.56 -44.70
C ASP A 258 1.70 -28.76 -44.96
N ALA A 259 1.88 -29.60 -43.96
CA ALA A 259 2.52 -30.90 -44.09
C ALA A 259 1.51 -31.89 -44.70
N ASP A 260 1.22 -31.72 -46.00
CA ASP A 260 0.70 -32.82 -46.77
C ASP A 260 1.84 -33.84 -46.99
N MET A 261 1.93 -34.76 -46.10
CA MET A 261 2.66 -36.00 -46.32
C MET A 261 1.80 -36.88 -47.24
N ASP A 262 2.11 -36.82 -48.50
CA ASP A 262 1.67 -37.80 -49.51
C ASP A 262 2.33 -39.14 -49.17
N ASP A 263 1.53 -40.04 -48.61
CA ASP A 263 1.87 -41.44 -48.32
C ASP A 263 1.46 -42.30 -49.54
N SER A 264 2.28 -42.32 -50.57
CA SER A 264 2.11 -43.32 -51.65
C SER A 264 3.44 -43.53 -52.36
N THR A 265 4.18 -44.59 -51.98
CA THR A 265 4.75 -45.58 -52.88
C THR A 265 5.58 -46.59 -52.11
N VAL A 266 4.89 -47.64 -51.70
CA VAL A 266 5.54 -48.96 -51.54
C VAL A 266 5.11 -49.75 -52.74
N VAL A 267 6.03 -50.11 -53.65
CA VAL A 267 6.01 -51.37 -54.45
C VAL A 267 7.41 -51.62 -55.03
N ASP A 268 7.86 -52.85 -54.81
CA ASP A 268 8.94 -53.65 -55.33
C ASP A 268 10.33 -53.43 -54.74
#